data_bdfdebd83bce6d66ad31b7fdf829e32a
#
_entry.id   bdfdebd83bce6d66ad31b7fdf829e32a
#
_cell.length_a   1.000
_cell.length_b   1.000
_cell.length_c   1.000
_cell.angle_alpha   90.00
_cell.angle_beta   90.00
_cell.angle_gamma   90.00
#
_symmetry.space_group_name_H-M   'P 1'
#
loop_
_entity.id
_entity.type
_entity.pdbx_description
1 polymer ?
#
loop_
_entity_poly.entity_id
_entity_poly.type
_entity_poly.pdbx_seq_one_letter_code
_entity_poly.pdbx_strand_id
1 'polypeptide(L)'
;DITLLPKIAFYFDVTVDELLCVDQVRVEEAICEYQRQSKICCQNGENQKNLEIWEKAYSEFPNDCRVIEGLMHAINRDAVYPCPKAEAERIIALGEELLQKSTDTRQRENAVQRLCYTYDNIDKEKALYYADMSGTFHITREDLRTTILDGEEGVEACQSYLMSLIHTAAMTASSMISKTQFS
;
A
#
# COMPACT_ATOMS: atom_id res chain seq x y z
N ASP A 1 20.48 33.96 5.98
CA ASP A 1 21.33 34.00 7.17
C ASP A 1 20.56 33.36 8.35
N ILE A 2 21.17 32.33 8.96
CA ILE A 2 20.59 31.55 10.05
C ILE A 2 20.26 32.42 11.28
N THR A 3 20.95 33.56 11.45
CA THR A 3 20.71 34.50 12.55
C THR A 3 19.36 35.23 12.48
N LEU A 4 18.67 35.15 11.33
CA LEU A 4 17.32 35.69 11.15
C LEU A 4 16.21 34.76 11.63
N LEU A 5 16.48 33.43 11.76
CA LEU A 5 15.46 32.44 12.14
C LEU A 5 14.75 32.78 13.46
N PRO A 6 15.46 33.18 14.55
CA PRO A 6 14.76 33.55 15.79
C PRO A 6 13.84 34.76 15.65
N LYS A 7 14.20 35.73 14.79
CA LYS A 7 13.39 36.93 14.54
C LYS A 7 12.13 36.58 13.72
N ILE A 8 12.26 35.67 12.74
CA ILE A 8 11.16 35.18 11.92
C ILE A 8 10.20 34.38 12.79
N ALA A 9 10.72 33.45 13.60
CA ALA A 9 9.95 32.64 14.54
C ALA A 9 9.17 33.54 15.52
N PHE A 10 9.82 34.55 16.09
CA PHE A 10 9.17 35.52 16.95
C PHE A 10 8.05 36.30 16.24
N TYR A 11 8.27 36.70 14.98
CA TYR A 11 7.27 37.43 14.20
C TYR A 11 6.00 36.60 13.94
N PHE A 12 6.14 35.28 13.75
CA PHE A 12 5.02 34.36 13.54
C PHE A 12 4.49 33.71 14.81
N ASP A 13 5.03 34.08 15.99
CA ASP A 13 4.66 33.50 17.29
C ASP A 13 4.80 31.97 17.34
N VAL A 14 5.89 31.45 16.78
CA VAL A 14 6.27 30.04 16.77
C VAL A 14 7.70 29.85 17.26
N THR A 15 8.06 28.64 17.65
CA THR A 15 9.45 28.29 17.95
C THR A 15 10.28 28.14 16.66
N VAL A 16 11.61 28.21 16.77
CA VAL A 16 12.50 27.95 15.63
C VAL A 16 12.34 26.51 15.11
N ASP A 17 12.10 25.54 15.99
CA ASP A 17 11.90 24.15 15.63
C ASP A 17 10.59 23.96 14.86
N GLU A 18 9.50 24.61 15.28
CA GLU A 18 8.23 24.64 14.52
C GLU A 18 8.40 25.30 13.15
N LEU A 19 9.12 26.44 13.10
CA LEU A 19 9.41 27.14 11.84
C LEU A 19 10.20 26.28 10.86
N LEU A 20 11.11 25.45 11.36
CA LEU A 20 11.93 24.54 10.56
C LEU A 20 11.29 23.15 10.35
N CYS A 21 10.10 22.93 10.88
CA CYS A 21 9.39 21.64 10.81
C CYS A 21 10.25 20.46 11.32
N VAL A 22 11.07 20.67 12.37
CA VAL A 22 12.03 19.68 12.87
C VAL A 22 11.32 18.39 13.26
N ASP A 23 10.15 18.47 13.89
CA ASP A 23 9.38 17.29 14.27
C ASP A 23 8.87 16.50 13.04
N GLN A 24 8.50 17.19 11.96
CA GLN A 24 8.09 16.54 10.71
C GLN A 24 9.27 15.80 10.06
N VAL A 25 10.47 16.38 10.07
CA VAL A 25 11.68 15.73 9.56
C VAL A 25 12.00 14.47 10.36
N ARG A 26 11.91 14.52 11.69
CA ARG A 26 12.14 13.35 12.56
C ARG A 26 11.12 12.24 12.32
N VAL A 27 9.86 12.60 12.14
CA VAL A 27 8.78 11.63 11.80
C VAL A 27 9.09 10.97 10.46
N GLU A 28 9.47 11.76 9.45
CA GLU A 28 9.81 11.28 8.12
C GLU A 28 10.99 10.30 8.14
N GLU A 29 12.07 10.66 8.84
CA GLU A 29 13.25 9.80 9.02
C GLU A 29 12.90 8.48 9.73
N ALA A 30 12.06 8.53 10.78
CA ALA A 30 11.63 7.35 11.51
C ALA A 30 10.81 6.42 10.62
N ILE A 31 9.85 6.95 9.85
CA ILE A 31 9.01 6.15 8.96
C ILE A 31 9.86 5.55 7.82
N CYS A 32 10.77 6.31 7.24
CA CYS A 32 11.71 5.79 6.23
C CYS A 32 12.56 4.64 6.78
N GLU A 33 12.99 4.72 8.03
CA GLU A 33 13.76 3.64 8.67
C GLU A 33 12.89 2.38 8.88
N TYR A 34 11.63 2.51 9.32
CA TYR A 34 10.70 1.38 9.42
C TYR A 34 10.47 0.72 8.05
N GLN A 35 10.29 1.50 6.99
CA GLN A 35 10.15 1.00 5.63
C GLN A 35 11.40 0.26 5.16
N ARG A 36 12.60 0.78 5.47
CA ARG A 36 13.87 0.13 5.14
C ARG A 36 14.02 -1.22 5.84
N GLN A 37 13.73 -1.29 7.14
CA GLN A 37 13.79 -2.53 7.93
C GLN A 37 12.77 -3.55 7.41
N SER A 38 11.53 -3.12 7.16
CA SER A 38 10.48 -3.95 6.56
C SER A 38 10.92 -4.55 5.22
N LYS A 39 11.53 -3.76 4.34
CA LYS A 39 12.04 -4.24 3.05
C LYS A 39 13.06 -5.37 3.21
N ILE A 40 13.98 -5.25 4.17
CA ILE A 40 14.98 -6.29 4.47
C ILE A 40 14.30 -7.56 4.97
N CYS A 41 13.36 -7.45 5.91
CA CYS A 41 12.60 -8.60 6.41
C CYS A 41 11.83 -9.29 5.29
N CYS A 42 11.20 -8.53 4.41
CA CYS A 42 10.47 -9.07 3.25
C CYS A 42 11.40 -9.84 2.28
N GLN A 43 12.60 -9.34 2.05
CA GLN A 43 13.60 -10.01 1.19
C GLN A 43 14.11 -11.31 1.82
N ASN A 44 14.18 -11.38 3.14
CA ASN A 44 14.64 -12.54 3.88
C ASN A 44 13.51 -13.54 4.21
N GLY A 45 12.24 -13.21 3.90
CA GLY A 45 11.09 -14.04 4.27
C GLY A 45 10.76 -14.01 5.77
N GLU A 46 11.24 -13.02 6.52
CA GLU A 46 11.05 -12.86 7.97
C GLU A 46 9.72 -12.16 8.27
N ASN A 47 8.58 -12.81 7.95
CA ASN A 47 7.25 -12.20 8.04
C ASN A 47 6.89 -11.76 9.46
N GLN A 48 7.18 -12.58 10.48
CA GLN A 48 6.88 -12.26 11.87
C GLN A 48 7.63 -11.00 12.34
N LYS A 49 8.93 -10.89 12.04
CA LYS A 49 9.71 -9.69 12.35
C LYS A 49 9.19 -8.45 11.62
N ASN A 50 8.77 -8.64 10.36
CA ASN A 50 8.15 -7.57 9.59
C ASN A 50 6.87 -7.06 10.25
N LEU A 51 6.03 -7.96 10.78
CA LEU A 51 4.84 -7.59 11.53
C LEU A 51 5.20 -6.80 12.79
N GLU A 52 6.17 -7.27 13.58
CA GLU A 52 6.62 -6.59 14.80
C GLU A 52 7.13 -5.16 14.53
N ILE A 53 7.85 -4.96 13.41
CA ILE A 53 8.32 -3.63 12.97
C ILE A 53 7.13 -2.70 12.72
N TRP A 54 6.11 -3.16 11.98
CA TRP A 54 4.95 -2.34 11.67
C TRP A 54 4.01 -2.13 12.85
N GLU A 55 3.92 -3.09 13.79
CA GLU A 55 3.22 -2.90 15.06
C GLU A 55 3.84 -1.77 15.88
N LYS A 56 5.18 -1.77 15.96
CA LYS A 56 5.92 -0.71 16.63
C LYS A 56 5.69 0.64 15.93
N ALA A 57 5.83 0.69 14.60
CA ALA A 57 5.59 1.89 13.83
C ALA A 57 4.17 2.44 14.06
N TYR A 58 3.17 1.57 14.07
CA TYR A 58 1.78 1.95 14.30
C TYR A 58 1.53 2.46 15.73
N SER A 59 2.22 1.94 16.73
CA SER A 59 2.15 2.47 18.09
C SER A 59 2.72 3.89 18.22
N GLU A 60 3.70 4.25 17.40
CA GLU A 60 4.35 5.57 17.40
C GLU A 60 3.64 6.55 16.46
N PHE A 61 3.17 6.09 15.31
CA PHE A 61 2.57 6.91 14.24
C PHE A 61 1.22 6.37 13.73
N PRO A 62 0.18 6.25 14.59
CA PRO A 62 -1.07 5.57 14.23
C PRO A 62 -1.89 6.29 13.15
N ASN A 63 -1.59 7.56 12.86
CA ASN A 63 -2.31 8.35 11.88
C ASN A 63 -1.57 8.52 10.54
N ASP A 64 -0.37 7.98 10.40
CA ASP A 64 0.36 8.05 9.14
C ASP A 64 -0.12 6.94 8.18
N CYS A 65 -0.61 7.34 7.01
CA CYS A 65 -1.18 6.42 6.02
C CYS A 65 -0.16 5.37 5.53
N ARG A 66 1.13 5.69 5.50
CA ARG A 66 2.19 4.73 5.10
C ARG A 66 2.37 3.65 6.16
N VAL A 67 2.19 4.01 7.42
CA VAL A 67 2.28 3.07 8.56
C VAL A 67 1.05 2.18 8.59
N ILE A 68 -0.15 2.74 8.41
CA ILE A 68 -1.41 1.98 8.30
C ILE A 68 -1.31 0.96 7.15
N GLU A 69 -0.88 1.40 5.97
CA GLU A 69 -0.68 0.54 4.80
C GLU A 69 0.34 -0.57 5.08
N GLY A 70 1.49 -0.20 5.65
CA GLY A 70 2.57 -1.14 6.00
C GLY A 70 2.11 -2.23 6.96
N LEU A 71 1.38 -1.86 8.02
CA LEU A 71 0.83 -2.80 9.00
C LEU A 71 -0.22 -3.71 8.35
N MET A 72 -1.15 -3.18 7.58
CA MET A 72 -2.15 -3.95 6.84
C MET A 72 -1.50 -5.01 5.93
N HIS A 73 -0.44 -4.64 5.23
CA HIS A 73 0.33 -5.56 4.39
C HIS A 73 1.09 -6.61 5.21
N ALA A 74 1.67 -6.24 6.35
CA ALA A 74 2.42 -7.14 7.20
C ALA A 74 1.52 -8.21 7.82
N ILE A 75 0.34 -7.85 8.35
CA ILE A 75 -0.65 -8.80 8.86
C ILE A 75 -1.04 -9.81 7.76
N ASN A 76 -1.34 -9.33 6.56
CA ASN A 76 -1.73 -10.22 5.46
C ASN A 76 -0.62 -11.18 5.02
N ARG A 77 0.65 -10.81 5.14
CA ARG A 77 1.78 -11.68 4.78
C ARG A 77 2.08 -12.74 5.82
N ASP A 78 1.83 -12.45 7.09
CA ASP A 78 2.04 -13.36 8.21
C ASP A 78 0.85 -14.33 8.39
N ALA A 79 -0.34 -13.92 7.95
CA ALA A 79 -1.56 -14.69 8.09
C ALA A 79 -1.49 -16.03 7.32
N VAL A 80 -1.89 -17.09 7.99
CA VAL A 80 -2.09 -18.42 7.39
C VAL A 80 -3.40 -18.39 6.60
N TYR A 81 -3.42 -18.96 5.40
CA TYR A 81 -4.65 -19.01 4.61
C TYR A 81 -5.48 -20.28 4.94
N PRO A 82 -6.80 -20.20 5.16
CA PRO A 82 -7.63 -18.99 5.19
C PRO A 82 -7.30 -18.08 6.34
N CYS A 83 -7.37 -16.74 6.09
CA CYS A 83 -7.01 -15.74 7.08
C CYS A 83 -7.87 -15.90 8.35
N PRO A 84 -7.26 -16.00 9.54
CA PRO A 84 -8.00 -16.08 10.79
C PRO A 84 -8.89 -14.85 10.97
N LYS A 85 -10.03 -15.05 11.64
CA LYS A 85 -11.06 -14.00 11.76
C LYS A 85 -10.55 -12.71 12.39
N ALA A 86 -9.70 -12.82 13.40
CA ALA A 86 -9.15 -11.65 14.09
C ALA A 86 -8.25 -10.81 13.20
N GLU A 87 -7.38 -11.45 12.41
CA GLU A 87 -6.52 -10.79 11.43
C GLU A 87 -7.34 -10.16 10.30
N ALA A 88 -8.36 -10.86 9.83
CA ALA A 88 -9.27 -10.35 8.79
C ALA A 88 -10.02 -9.09 9.26
N GLU A 89 -10.59 -9.10 10.47
CA GLU A 89 -11.25 -7.95 11.07
C GLU A 89 -10.28 -6.76 11.21
N ARG A 90 -9.04 -7.03 11.57
CA ARG A 90 -8.01 -6.01 11.69
C ARG A 90 -7.58 -5.43 10.34
N ILE A 91 -7.39 -6.28 9.32
CA ILE A 91 -7.11 -5.83 7.95
C ILE A 91 -8.24 -4.95 7.43
N ILE A 92 -9.50 -5.33 7.70
CA ILE A 92 -10.68 -4.56 7.30
C ILE A 92 -10.66 -3.18 7.96
N ALA A 93 -10.45 -3.12 9.28
CA ALA A 93 -10.43 -1.85 10.00
C ALA A 93 -9.33 -0.90 9.47
N LEU A 94 -8.12 -1.41 9.27
CA LEU A 94 -6.99 -0.63 8.72
C LEU A 94 -7.24 -0.19 7.27
N GLY A 95 -7.83 -1.06 6.44
CA GLY A 95 -8.14 -0.75 5.05
C GLY A 95 -9.21 0.35 4.92
N GLU A 96 -10.27 0.26 5.72
CA GLU A 96 -11.34 1.27 5.77
C GLU A 96 -10.80 2.60 6.30
N GLU A 97 -9.96 2.57 7.33
CA GLU A 97 -9.28 3.74 7.87
C GLU A 97 -8.39 4.40 6.81
N LEU A 98 -7.62 3.61 6.07
CA LEU A 98 -6.76 4.11 4.99
C LEU A 98 -7.57 4.76 3.87
N LEU A 99 -8.71 4.20 3.49
CA LEU A 99 -9.62 4.81 2.50
C LEU A 99 -10.20 6.14 2.96
N GLN A 100 -10.42 6.33 4.26
CA GLN A 100 -10.94 7.58 4.81
C GLN A 100 -9.85 8.66 4.90
N LYS A 101 -8.62 8.30 5.26
CA LYS A 101 -7.53 9.25 5.56
C LYS A 101 -6.66 9.57 4.35
N SER A 102 -6.37 8.59 3.50
CA SER A 102 -5.42 8.78 2.41
C SER A 102 -6.05 9.48 1.21
N THR A 103 -5.32 10.46 0.69
CA THR A 103 -5.57 11.11 -0.61
C THR A 103 -4.69 10.55 -1.72
N ASP A 104 -3.73 9.69 -1.39
CA ASP A 104 -2.85 9.04 -2.35
C ASP A 104 -3.60 7.91 -3.08
N THR A 105 -3.67 8.02 -4.41
CA THR A 105 -4.41 7.08 -5.27
C THR A 105 -3.88 5.65 -5.12
N ARG A 106 -2.56 5.47 -5.06
CA ARG A 106 -1.94 4.15 -4.94
C ARG A 106 -2.26 3.47 -3.61
N GLN A 107 -2.20 4.23 -2.51
CA GLN A 107 -2.58 3.71 -1.19
C GLN A 107 -4.05 3.31 -1.15
N ARG A 108 -4.92 4.12 -1.74
CA ARG A 108 -6.35 3.81 -1.84
C ARG A 108 -6.62 2.57 -2.68
N GLU A 109 -5.95 2.42 -3.83
CA GLU A 109 -6.05 1.22 -4.67
C GLU A 109 -5.57 -0.03 -3.93
N ASN A 110 -4.45 0.04 -3.21
CA ASN A 110 -3.94 -1.04 -2.37
C ASN A 110 -4.93 -1.41 -1.26
N ALA A 111 -5.56 -0.43 -0.61
CA ALA A 111 -6.58 -0.68 0.40
C ALA A 111 -7.82 -1.37 -0.20
N VAL A 112 -8.34 -0.87 -1.32
CA VAL A 112 -9.48 -1.48 -2.04
C VAL A 112 -9.19 -2.93 -2.42
N GLN A 113 -8.04 -3.19 -3.02
CA GLN A 113 -7.62 -4.53 -3.38
C GLN A 113 -7.57 -5.46 -2.16
N ARG A 114 -7.01 -4.98 -1.06
CA ARG A 114 -6.88 -5.77 0.17
C ARG A 114 -8.22 -6.07 0.80
N LEU A 115 -9.10 -5.08 0.87
CA LEU A 115 -10.47 -5.24 1.36
C LEU A 115 -11.26 -6.24 0.50
N CYS A 116 -11.17 -6.13 -0.82
CA CYS A 116 -11.80 -7.07 -1.74
C CYS A 116 -11.41 -8.54 -1.44
N TYR A 117 -10.10 -8.83 -1.35
CA TYR A 117 -9.62 -10.18 -1.06
C TYR A 117 -9.95 -10.65 0.35
N THR A 118 -9.95 -9.75 1.33
CA THR A 118 -10.28 -10.13 2.71
C THR A 118 -11.77 -10.44 2.85
N TYR A 119 -12.64 -9.67 2.22
CA TYR A 119 -14.08 -9.91 2.23
C TYR A 119 -14.51 -11.10 1.38
N ASP A 120 -13.74 -11.55 0.40
CA ASP A 120 -14.13 -12.65 -0.51
C ASP A 120 -14.53 -13.94 0.23
N ASN A 121 -13.93 -14.20 1.39
CA ASN A 121 -14.26 -15.36 2.23
C ASN A 121 -15.21 -15.06 3.40
N ILE A 122 -15.64 -13.81 3.56
CA ILE A 122 -16.46 -13.37 4.70
C ILE A 122 -17.81 -12.86 4.24
N ASP A 123 -17.81 -11.97 3.26
CA ASP A 123 -19.00 -11.27 2.76
C ASP A 123 -18.81 -10.96 1.26
N LYS A 124 -19.42 -11.78 0.44
CA LYS A 124 -19.29 -11.71 -1.02
C LYS A 124 -19.82 -10.39 -1.62
N GLU A 125 -20.87 -9.82 -1.02
CA GLU A 125 -21.46 -8.58 -1.51
C GLU A 125 -20.48 -7.42 -1.27
N LYS A 126 -19.85 -7.38 -0.09
CA LYS A 126 -18.81 -6.40 0.19
C LYS A 126 -17.56 -6.60 -0.66
N ALA A 127 -17.14 -7.84 -0.91
CA ALA A 127 -16.03 -8.10 -1.81
C ALA A 127 -16.29 -7.53 -3.21
N LEU A 128 -17.48 -7.74 -3.76
CA LEU A 128 -17.89 -7.19 -5.06
C LEU A 128 -17.98 -5.66 -5.03
N TYR A 129 -18.52 -5.09 -3.95
CA TYR A 129 -18.53 -3.63 -3.77
C TYR A 129 -17.13 -3.01 -3.87
N TYR A 130 -16.13 -3.60 -3.20
CA TYR A 130 -14.76 -3.12 -3.30
C TYR A 130 -14.12 -3.41 -4.67
N ALA A 131 -14.47 -4.53 -5.31
CA ALA A 131 -14.01 -4.82 -6.66
C ALA A 131 -14.51 -3.77 -7.67
N ASP A 132 -15.75 -3.31 -7.54
CA ASP A 132 -16.34 -2.27 -8.40
C ASP A 132 -15.73 -0.89 -8.17
N MET A 133 -15.07 -0.66 -7.02
CA MET A 133 -14.31 0.57 -6.77
C MET A 133 -12.96 0.59 -7.50
N SER A 134 -12.46 -0.55 -7.95
CA SER A 134 -11.21 -0.62 -8.71
C SER A 134 -11.40 -0.10 -10.13
N GLY A 135 -10.37 0.55 -10.67
CA GLY A 135 -10.38 0.99 -12.06
C GLY A 135 -10.48 -0.18 -13.04
N THR A 136 -11.06 0.07 -14.21
CA THR A 136 -11.14 -0.93 -15.27
C THR A 136 -9.78 -1.19 -15.90
N PHE A 137 -9.53 -2.43 -16.31
CA PHE A 137 -8.26 -2.92 -16.87
C PHE A 137 -7.77 -2.18 -18.14
N HIS A 138 -8.65 -1.47 -18.84
CA HIS A 138 -8.37 -0.93 -20.18
C HIS A 138 -7.62 0.41 -20.22
N ILE A 139 -7.35 1.05 -19.09
CA ILE A 139 -6.58 2.31 -19.05
C ILE A 139 -5.59 2.21 -17.90
N THR A 140 -4.56 1.41 -18.08
CA THR A 140 -3.47 1.31 -17.12
C THR A 140 -2.32 2.24 -17.52
N ARG A 141 -1.47 2.59 -16.56
CA ARG A 141 -0.22 3.33 -16.82
C ARG A 141 0.64 2.63 -17.86
N GLU A 142 0.69 1.30 -17.79
CA GLU A 142 1.47 0.44 -18.69
C GLU A 142 0.93 0.52 -20.11
N ASP A 143 -0.39 0.45 -20.28
CA ASP A 143 -1.05 0.61 -21.58
C ASP A 143 -0.76 2.00 -22.19
N LEU A 144 -0.94 3.06 -21.42
CA LEU A 144 -0.63 4.42 -21.87
C LEU A 144 0.83 4.59 -22.29
N ARG A 145 1.78 3.99 -21.55
CA ARG A 145 3.21 4.06 -21.90
C ARG A 145 3.52 3.39 -23.24
N THR A 146 2.85 2.30 -23.58
CA THR A 146 3.04 1.65 -24.90
C THR A 146 2.61 2.53 -26.07
N THR A 147 1.69 3.46 -25.83
CA THR A 147 1.16 4.37 -26.84
C THR A 147 1.99 5.64 -26.98
N ILE A 148 2.64 6.08 -25.89
CA ILE A 148 3.33 7.38 -25.83
C ILE A 148 4.81 7.27 -26.15
N LEU A 149 5.45 6.14 -25.77
CA LEU A 149 6.89 5.95 -25.92
C LEU A 149 7.22 5.38 -27.29
N ASP A 150 8.28 5.93 -27.90
CA ASP A 150 8.84 5.49 -29.18
C ASP A 150 10.22 4.84 -29.01
N GLY A 151 10.75 4.23 -30.07
CA GLY A 151 12.10 3.67 -30.11
C GLY A 151 12.30 2.51 -29.13
N GLU A 152 13.48 2.43 -28.54
CA GLU A 152 13.88 1.33 -27.64
C GLU A 152 13.04 1.33 -26.35
N GLU A 153 12.76 2.49 -25.76
CA GLU A 153 11.92 2.63 -24.57
C GLU A 153 10.46 2.19 -24.85
N GLY A 154 9.95 2.44 -26.03
CA GLY A 154 8.62 1.99 -26.47
C GLY A 154 8.56 0.47 -26.59
N VAL A 155 9.62 -0.15 -27.14
CA VAL A 155 9.72 -1.62 -27.24
C VAL A 155 9.78 -2.25 -25.85
N GLU A 156 10.57 -1.72 -24.92
CA GLU A 156 10.64 -2.20 -23.54
C GLU A 156 9.29 -2.07 -22.82
N ALA A 157 8.59 -0.95 -23.01
CA ALA A 157 7.26 -0.73 -22.44
C ALA A 157 6.27 -1.79 -22.98
N CYS A 158 6.25 -2.05 -24.28
CA CYS A 158 5.42 -3.07 -24.89
C CYS A 158 5.74 -4.48 -24.38
N GLN A 159 7.00 -4.85 -24.23
CA GLN A 159 7.43 -6.14 -23.70
C GLN A 159 6.97 -6.32 -22.26
N SER A 160 7.19 -5.32 -21.42
CA SER A 160 6.78 -5.33 -20.01
C SER A 160 5.27 -5.48 -19.86
N TYR A 161 4.50 -4.72 -20.65
CA TYR A 161 3.04 -4.79 -20.65
C TYR A 161 2.53 -6.16 -21.14
N LEU A 162 3.09 -6.68 -22.23
CA LEU A 162 2.75 -8.00 -22.76
C LEU A 162 3.00 -9.10 -21.73
N MET A 163 4.12 -9.07 -21.02
CA MET A 163 4.43 -10.02 -19.95
C MET A 163 3.40 -9.97 -18.81
N SER A 164 2.97 -8.77 -18.43
CA SER A 164 1.91 -8.57 -17.42
C SER A 164 0.56 -9.14 -17.89
N LEU A 165 0.21 -8.92 -19.15
CA LEU A 165 -1.01 -9.47 -19.77
C LEU A 165 -0.99 -11.01 -19.79
N ILE A 166 0.12 -11.61 -20.21
CA ILE A 166 0.30 -13.08 -20.23
C ILE A 166 0.17 -13.65 -18.82
N HIS A 167 0.82 -13.03 -17.85
CA HIS A 167 0.71 -13.45 -16.45
C HIS A 167 -0.74 -13.38 -15.94
N THR A 168 -1.43 -12.28 -16.18
CA THR A 168 -2.84 -12.10 -15.78
C THR A 168 -3.74 -13.12 -16.48
N ALA A 169 -3.56 -13.36 -17.77
CA ALA A 169 -4.30 -14.36 -18.51
C ALA A 169 -4.09 -15.77 -17.95
N ALA A 170 -2.85 -16.15 -17.62
CA ALA A 170 -2.53 -17.44 -17.01
C ALA A 170 -3.19 -17.61 -15.64
N MET A 171 -3.13 -16.59 -14.77
CA MET A 171 -3.78 -16.60 -13.46
C MET A 171 -5.31 -16.71 -13.57
N THR A 172 -5.91 -15.97 -14.51
CA THR A 172 -7.35 -16.04 -14.76
C THR A 172 -7.77 -17.40 -15.26
N ALA A 173 -7.04 -18.00 -16.21
CA ALA A 173 -7.30 -19.34 -16.70
C ALA A 173 -7.19 -20.39 -15.59
N SER A 174 -6.17 -20.31 -14.74
CA SER A 174 -6.04 -21.17 -13.56
C SER A 174 -7.23 -21.05 -12.61
N SER A 175 -7.70 -19.83 -12.34
CA SER A 175 -8.89 -19.57 -11.51
C SER A 175 -10.16 -20.15 -12.13
N MET A 176 -10.33 -20.05 -13.45
CA MET A 176 -11.48 -20.66 -14.17
C MET A 176 -11.48 -22.16 -14.02
N ILE A 177 -10.33 -22.83 -14.23
CA ILE A 177 -10.19 -24.28 -14.09
C ILE A 177 -10.54 -24.72 -12.66
N SER A 178 -10.02 -24.02 -11.65
CA SER A 178 -10.31 -24.32 -10.25
C SER A 178 -11.79 -24.22 -9.92
N LYS A 179 -12.49 -23.19 -10.42
CA LYS A 179 -13.92 -22.99 -10.21
C LYS A 179 -14.80 -24.02 -10.93
N THR A 180 -14.35 -24.57 -12.05
CA THR A 180 -15.11 -25.60 -12.79
C THR A 180 -14.93 -27.01 -12.24
N GLN A 181 -13.88 -27.26 -11.44
CA GLN A 181 -13.65 -28.57 -10.80
C GLN A 181 -14.48 -28.79 -9.52
N PHE A 182 -15.08 -27.73 -8.95
CA PHE A 182 -15.86 -27.78 -7.72
C PHE A 182 -17.36 -27.46 -7.92
N SER A 183 -17.81 -27.39 -9.14
CA SER A 183 -19.23 -27.32 -9.53
C SER A 183 -19.70 -28.67 -10.10
#